data_73fdf5b779354bc7eea73a27ac2eca1b
#
_entry.id   73fdf5b779354bc7eea73a27ac2eca1b
#
_cell.length_a   1.000
_cell.length_b   1.000
_cell.length_c   1.000
_cell.angle_alpha   90.00
_cell.angle_beta   90.00
_cell.angle_gamma   90.00
#
_symmetry.space_group_name_H-M   'P 1'
#
loop_
_entity.id
_entity.type
_entity.pdbx_description
1 polymer ?
#
loop_
_entity_poly.entity_id
_entity_poly.type
_entity_poly.pdbx_seq_one_letter_code
_entity_poly.pdbx_strand_id
1 'polypeptide(L)'
;ANSEEIIKNKKAATEELEVQIKSKSEESEKNSAAYETEKAEKEAENKSLFDEVAKLKKERDEFASKVKKSLLSRYERIRSARKNLAVAEVIDEVCTGCNMKIPPQLAVDVKKETDLHQCPYCQRFLYSSKEVETEKVAS
;
A
#
# COMPACT_ATOMS: atom_id res chain seq x y z
N ALA A 1 50.31 23.77 -47.90
CA ALA A 1 49.88 24.41 -46.65
C ALA A 1 48.46 23.94 -46.22
N ASN A 2 47.51 23.77 -47.14
CA ASN A 2 46.12 23.48 -46.76
C ASN A 2 45.90 22.00 -46.31
N SER A 3 46.62 21.04 -46.82
CA SER A 3 46.48 19.62 -46.50
C SER A 3 47.03 19.26 -45.12
N GLU A 4 48.13 19.85 -44.72
CA GLU A 4 48.74 19.64 -43.39
C GLU A 4 47.86 20.21 -42.24
N GLU A 5 47.26 21.36 -42.48
CA GLU A 5 46.33 21.98 -41.54
C GLU A 5 45.06 21.17 -41.36
N ILE A 6 44.50 20.61 -42.43
CA ILE A 6 43.36 19.69 -42.40
C ILE A 6 43.70 18.43 -41.62
N ILE A 7 44.86 17.83 -41.83
CA ILE A 7 45.31 16.65 -41.09
C ILE A 7 45.47 16.95 -39.61
N LYS A 8 46.08 18.10 -39.25
CA LYS A 8 46.23 18.50 -37.86
C LYS A 8 44.88 18.68 -37.15
N ASN A 9 43.94 19.38 -37.80
CA ASN A 9 42.64 19.61 -37.25
C ASN A 9 41.83 18.30 -37.08
N LYS A 10 41.93 17.39 -38.04
CA LYS A 10 41.28 16.07 -37.92
C LYS A 10 41.91 15.21 -36.82
N LYS A 11 43.23 15.25 -36.62
CA LYS A 11 43.89 14.54 -35.52
C LYS A 11 43.44 15.08 -34.16
N ALA A 12 43.40 16.40 -33.99
CA ALA A 12 42.92 17.01 -32.75
C ALA A 12 41.45 16.63 -32.46
N ALA A 13 40.59 16.66 -33.47
CA ALA A 13 39.19 16.23 -33.31
C ALA A 13 39.07 14.76 -32.98
N THR A 14 39.93 13.88 -33.52
CA THR A 14 39.94 12.44 -33.20
C THR A 14 40.35 12.20 -31.74
N GLU A 15 41.40 12.87 -31.28
CA GLU A 15 41.87 12.78 -29.89
C GLU A 15 40.79 13.26 -28.90
N GLU A 16 40.11 14.36 -29.23
CA GLU A 16 38.99 14.86 -28.39
C GLU A 16 37.83 13.85 -28.33
N LEU A 17 37.47 13.25 -29.47
CA LEU A 17 36.42 12.23 -29.52
C LEU A 17 36.82 10.97 -28.77
N GLU A 18 38.06 10.53 -28.84
CA GLU A 18 38.55 9.36 -28.07
C GLU A 18 38.44 9.61 -26.56
N VAL A 19 38.77 10.79 -26.08
CA VAL A 19 38.60 11.19 -24.66
C VAL A 19 37.13 11.16 -24.28
N GLN A 20 36.27 11.71 -25.13
CA GLN A 20 34.81 11.71 -24.86
C GLN A 20 34.23 10.28 -24.84
N ILE A 21 34.63 9.42 -25.76
CA ILE A 21 34.23 8.03 -25.81
C ILE A 21 34.65 7.31 -24.53
N LYS A 22 35.90 7.48 -24.12
CA LYS A 22 36.39 6.84 -22.89
C LYS A 22 35.60 7.31 -21.64
N SER A 23 35.40 8.61 -21.50
CA SER A 23 34.64 9.18 -20.40
C SER A 23 33.19 8.66 -20.38
N LYS A 24 32.53 8.58 -21.54
CA LYS A 24 31.18 8.05 -21.66
C LYS A 24 31.09 6.56 -21.41
N SER A 25 32.10 5.79 -21.81
CA SER A 25 32.19 4.36 -21.51
C SER A 25 32.30 4.11 -20.01
N GLU A 26 33.19 4.84 -19.32
CA GLU A 26 33.36 4.75 -17.86
C GLU A 26 32.09 5.15 -17.10
N GLU A 27 31.40 6.21 -17.56
CA GLU A 27 30.11 6.63 -17.00
C GLU A 27 29.01 5.55 -17.20
N SER A 28 28.96 4.97 -18.40
CA SER A 28 28.02 3.89 -18.72
C SER A 28 28.27 2.64 -17.90
N GLU A 29 29.51 2.24 -17.71
CA GLU A 29 29.86 1.08 -16.87
C GLU A 29 29.47 1.30 -15.42
N LYS A 30 29.73 2.50 -14.85
CA LYS A 30 29.31 2.86 -13.48
C LYS A 30 27.80 2.83 -13.34
N ASN A 31 27.10 3.41 -14.29
CA ASN A 31 25.63 3.44 -14.26
C ASN A 31 25.03 2.02 -14.40
N SER A 32 25.62 1.19 -15.26
CA SER A 32 25.21 -0.20 -15.42
C SER A 32 25.41 -1.01 -14.14
N ALA A 33 26.57 -0.85 -13.48
CA ALA A 33 26.84 -1.52 -12.22
C ALA A 33 25.88 -1.08 -11.10
N ALA A 34 25.63 0.24 -11.00
CA ALA A 34 24.67 0.78 -10.04
C ALA A 34 23.24 0.29 -10.29
N TYR A 35 22.83 0.24 -11.56
CA TYR A 35 21.52 -0.29 -11.96
C TYR A 35 21.35 -1.77 -11.59
N GLU A 36 22.33 -2.62 -11.85
CA GLU A 36 22.24 -4.03 -11.52
C GLU A 36 22.17 -4.27 -10.00
N THR A 37 22.88 -3.46 -9.19
CA THR A 37 22.78 -3.55 -7.73
C THR A 37 21.40 -3.12 -7.23
N GLU A 38 20.91 -1.98 -7.69
CA GLU A 38 19.57 -1.49 -7.31
C GLU A 38 18.45 -2.44 -7.77
N LYS A 39 18.59 -3.00 -8.96
CA LYS A 39 17.65 -3.99 -9.48
C LYS A 39 17.61 -5.25 -8.62
N ALA A 40 18.77 -5.78 -8.22
CA ALA A 40 18.83 -6.96 -7.36
C ALA A 40 18.20 -6.71 -5.99
N GLU A 41 18.43 -5.53 -5.40
CA GLU A 41 17.79 -5.12 -4.14
C GLU A 41 16.27 -5.04 -4.28
N LYS A 42 15.78 -4.42 -5.35
CA LYS A 42 14.34 -4.30 -5.62
C LYS A 42 13.68 -5.64 -5.95
N GLU A 43 14.36 -6.52 -6.63
CA GLU A 43 13.86 -7.88 -6.88
C GLU A 43 13.75 -8.69 -5.58
N ALA A 44 14.72 -8.57 -4.68
CA ALA A 44 14.68 -9.21 -3.36
C ALA A 44 13.53 -8.65 -2.50
N GLU A 45 13.37 -7.33 -2.45
CA GLU A 45 12.28 -6.65 -1.75
C GLU A 45 10.90 -7.09 -2.30
N ASN A 46 10.74 -7.09 -3.61
CA ASN A 46 9.52 -7.54 -4.27
C ASN A 46 9.19 -9.00 -3.93
N LYS A 47 10.17 -9.88 -3.97
CA LYS A 47 9.97 -11.29 -3.60
C LYS A 47 9.45 -11.43 -2.17
N SER A 48 10.07 -10.72 -1.22
CA SER A 48 9.63 -10.70 0.18
C SER A 48 8.18 -10.21 0.32
N LEU A 49 7.81 -9.14 -0.39
CA LEU A 49 6.44 -8.61 -0.38
C LEU A 49 5.44 -9.58 -1.02
N PHE A 50 5.81 -10.26 -2.10
CA PHE A 50 4.94 -11.28 -2.71
C PHE A 50 4.69 -12.47 -1.78
N ASP A 51 5.72 -12.92 -1.06
CA ASP A 51 5.60 -14.01 -0.09
C ASP A 51 4.70 -13.60 1.08
N GLU A 52 4.84 -12.36 1.58
CA GLU A 52 3.97 -11.81 2.62
C GLU A 52 2.51 -11.69 2.17
N VAL A 53 2.28 -11.16 0.97
CA VAL A 53 0.93 -11.07 0.38
C VAL A 53 0.31 -12.45 0.20
N ALA A 54 1.09 -13.44 -0.23
CA ALA A 54 0.61 -14.82 -0.37
C ALA A 54 0.21 -15.43 0.98
N LYS A 55 1.01 -15.19 2.02
CA LYS A 55 0.72 -15.61 3.40
C LYS A 55 -0.56 -14.98 3.92
N LEU A 56 -0.68 -13.65 3.82
CA LEU A 56 -1.86 -12.91 4.28
C LEU A 56 -3.14 -13.32 3.51
N LYS A 57 -3.02 -13.59 2.21
CA LYS A 57 -4.15 -14.12 1.43
C LYS A 57 -4.60 -15.47 1.93
N LYS A 58 -3.68 -16.38 2.24
CA LYS A 58 -4.00 -17.71 2.77
C LYS A 58 -4.69 -17.60 4.12
N GLU A 59 -4.16 -16.80 5.04
CA GLU A 59 -4.78 -16.54 6.35
C GLU A 59 -6.19 -15.96 6.18
N ARG A 60 -6.36 -14.98 5.29
CA ARG A 60 -7.65 -14.40 4.96
C ARG A 60 -8.66 -15.46 4.47
N ASP A 61 -8.22 -16.32 3.57
CA ASP A 61 -9.09 -17.36 2.99
C ASP A 61 -9.49 -18.40 4.03
N GLU A 62 -8.61 -18.73 4.98
CA GLU A 62 -8.92 -19.57 6.13
C GLU A 62 -10.00 -18.94 7.03
N PHE A 63 -9.92 -17.64 7.32
CA PHE A 63 -10.97 -16.93 8.05
C PHE A 63 -12.26 -16.82 7.24
N ALA A 64 -12.17 -16.53 5.94
CA ALA A 64 -13.32 -16.41 5.06
C ALA A 64 -14.11 -17.72 4.96
N SER A 65 -13.45 -18.87 5.02
CA SER A 65 -14.09 -20.19 5.00
C SER A 65 -14.99 -20.45 6.21
N LYS A 66 -14.70 -19.82 7.35
CA LYS A 66 -15.47 -19.93 8.59
C LYS A 66 -16.71 -19.02 8.62
N VAL A 67 -16.82 -18.08 7.68
CA VAL A 67 -17.91 -17.11 7.60
C VAL A 67 -18.99 -17.60 6.63
N LYS A 68 -20.26 -17.37 6.96
CA LYS A 68 -21.38 -17.70 6.05
C LYS A 68 -21.20 -16.96 4.72
N LYS A 69 -21.35 -17.67 3.61
CA LYS A 69 -21.16 -17.13 2.25
C LYS A 69 -21.97 -15.87 1.96
N SER A 70 -23.21 -15.80 2.46
CA SER A 70 -24.07 -14.60 2.29
C SER A 70 -23.50 -13.37 3.00
N LEU A 71 -22.91 -13.55 4.19
CA LEU A 71 -22.29 -12.49 4.95
C LEU A 71 -20.98 -12.04 4.29
N LEU A 72 -20.16 -13.00 3.86
CA LEU A 72 -18.92 -12.72 3.14
C LEU A 72 -19.18 -11.93 1.84
N SER A 73 -20.19 -12.31 1.06
CA SER A 73 -20.59 -11.60 -0.16
C SER A 73 -20.99 -10.14 0.13
N ARG A 74 -21.74 -9.91 1.22
CA ARG A 74 -22.10 -8.54 1.66
C ARG A 74 -20.87 -7.74 2.09
N TYR A 75 -19.98 -8.36 2.84
CA TYR A 75 -18.72 -7.77 3.27
C TYR A 75 -17.86 -7.33 2.06
N GLU A 76 -17.65 -8.22 1.08
CA GLU A 76 -16.83 -7.92 -0.09
C GLU A 76 -17.44 -6.78 -0.94
N ARG A 77 -18.78 -6.76 -1.07
CA ARG A 77 -19.46 -5.66 -1.77
C ARG A 77 -19.27 -4.31 -1.09
N ILE A 78 -19.37 -4.27 0.26
CA ILE A 78 -19.16 -3.04 1.01
C ILE A 78 -17.68 -2.64 0.94
N ARG A 79 -16.77 -3.59 1.09
CA ARG A 79 -15.33 -3.38 1.02
C ARG A 79 -14.91 -2.73 -0.30
N SER A 80 -15.37 -3.28 -1.42
CA SER A 80 -15.06 -2.74 -2.75
C SER A 80 -15.65 -1.34 -2.98
N ALA A 81 -16.85 -1.06 -2.45
CA ALA A 81 -17.53 0.22 -2.61
C ALA A 81 -17.02 1.32 -1.64
N ARG A 82 -16.31 0.95 -0.56
CA ARG A 82 -15.97 1.86 0.55
C ARG A 82 -14.48 1.90 0.88
N LYS A 83 -13.61 2.02 -0.14
CA LYS A 83 -12.15 2.15 0.02
C LYS A 83 -11.52 1.05 0.88
N ASN A 84 -11.93 -0.20 0.67
CA ASN A 84 -11.49 -1.38 1.41
C ASN A 84 -11.85 -1.42 2.92
N LEU A 85 -12.74 -0.53 3.39
CA LEU A 85 -13.21 -0.50 4.77
C LEU A 85 -14.68 -0.93 4.83
N ALA A 86 -14.95 -2.18 5.23
CA ALA A 86 -16.30 -2.74 5.33
C ALA A 86 -16.87 -2.76 6.75
N VAL A 87 -16.04 -2.60 7.76
CA VAL A 87 -16.41 -2.60 9.18
C VAL A 87 -16.00 -1.28 9.79
N ALA A 88 -16.83 -0.68 10.62
CA ALA A 88 -16.57 0.60 11.27
C ALA A 88 -16.94 0.53 12.75
N GLU A 89 -16.16 1.17 13.56
CA GLU A 89 -16.44 1.31 14.99
C GLU A 89 -17.50 2.38 15.25
N VAL A 90 -18.24 2.22 16.35
CA VAL A 90 -19.15 3.24 16.86
C VAL A 90 -18.55 3.84 18.12
N ILE A 91 -18.23 5.12 18.06
CA ILE A 91 -17.72 5.92 19.20
C ILE A 91 -18.68 7.09 19.39
N ASP A 92 -19.17 7.30 20.61
CA ASP A 92 -20.08 8.40 20.98
C ASP A 92 -21.27 8.56 20.01
N GLU A 93 -21.89 7.42 19.64
CA GLU A 93 -22.99 7.37 18.68
C GLU A 93 -22.60 7.81 17.25
N VAL A 94 -21.30 7.89 16.93
CA VAL A 94 -20.80 8.27 15.62
C VAL A 94 -20.17 7.06 14.94
N CYS A 95 -20.51 6.84 13.68
CA CYS A 95 -19.86 5.83 12.84
C CYS A 95 -18.51 6.35 12.35
N THR A 96 -17.41 5.76 12.79
CA THR A 96 -16.04 6.18 12.38
C THR A 96 -15.76 6.02 10.88
N GLY A 97 -16.56 5.22 10.18
CA GLY A 97 -16.39 5.00 8.73
C GLY A 97 -16.95 6.13 7.85
N CYS A 98 -17.97 6.87 8.31
CA CYS A 98 -18.57 7.97 7.55
C CYS A 98 -18.74 9.25 8.37
N ASN A 99 -18.36 9.24 9.64
CA ASN A 99 -18.46 10.35 10.59
C ASN A 99 -19.89 10.90 10.79
N MET A 100 -20.90 10.05 10.53
CA MET A 100 -22.30 10.41 10.75
C MET A 100 -22.78 9.86 12.07
N LYS A 101 -23.58 10.68 12.80
CA LYS A 101 -24.24 10.27 14.03
C LYS A 101 -25.36 9.27 13.71
N ILE A 102 -25.31 8.10 14.35
CA ILE A 102 -26.33 7.05 14.20
C ILE A 102 -27.42 7.20 15.25
N PRO A 103 -28.61 6.62 15.03
CA PRO A 103 -29.67 6.62 16.03
C PRO A 103 -29.19 6.03 17.36
N PRO A 104 -29.51 6.66 18.50
CA PRO A 104 -29.06 6.19 19.83
C PRO A 104 -29.43 4.72 20.11
N GLN A 105 -30.63 4.31 19.70
CA GLN A 105 -31.08 2.92 19.86
C GLN A 105 -30.15 1.95 19.12
N LEU A 106 -29.75 2.29 17.90
CA LEU A 106 -28.82 1.46 17.11
C LEU A 106 -27.45 1.38 17.79
N ALA A 107 -26.96 2.49 18.38
CA ALA A 107 -25.70 2.48 19.12
C ALA A 107 -25.74 1.54 20.34
N VAL A 108 -26.88 1.52 21.06
CA VAL A 108 -27.10 0.60 22.16
C VAL A 108 -27.15 -0.84 21.68
N ASP A 109 -27.83 -1.13 20.56
CA ASP A 109 -27.94 -2.49 20.02
C ASP A 109 -26.59 -3.01 19.50
N VAL A 110 -25.77 -2.16 18.90
CA VAL A 110 -24.38 -2.49 18.52
C VAL A 110 -23.54 -2.86 19.75
N LYS A 111 -23.70 -2.14 20.87
CA LYS A 111 -22.97 -2.44 22.12
C LYS A 111 -23.38 -3.79 22.75
N LYS A 112 -24.58 -4.28 22.49
CA LYS A 112 -25.04 -5.61 22.98
C LYS A 112 -24.38 -6.78 22.28
N GLU A 113 -23.80 -6.57 21.09
CA GLU A 113 -23.10 -7.59 20.28
C GLU A 113 -23.94 -8.86 19.95
N THR A 114 -25.28 -8.75 20.04
CA THR A 114 -26.19 -9.88 19.77
C THR A 114 -26.39 -10.14 18.28
N ASP A 115 -26.40 -9.06 17.49
CA ASP A 115 -26.70 -9.08 16.06
C ASP A 115 -25.74 -8.22 15.25
N LEU A 116 -25.67 -8.51 13.95
CA LEU A 116 -24.87 -7.72 13.01
C LEU A 116 -25.65 -6.51 12.53
N HIS A 117 -25.23 -5.35 12.97
CA HIS A 117 -25.81 -4.07 12.59
C HIS A 117 -25.03 -3.39 11.46
N GLN A 118 -25.72 -2.56 10.68
CA GLN A 118 -25.14 -1.77 9.60
C GLN A 118 -25.46 -0.28 9.79
N CYS A 119 -24.52 0.57 9.44
CA CYS A 119 -24.73 2.00 9.43
C CYS A 119 -25.82 2.37 8.38
N PRO A 120 -26.86 3.13 8.72
CA PRO A 120 -27.91 3.51 7.79
C PRO A 120 -27.41 4.42 6.67
N TYR A 121 -26.32 5.11 6.86
CA TYR A 121 -25.75 6.07 5.89
C TYR A 121 -24.72 5.44 4.94
N CYS A 122 -23.77 4.68 5.47
CA CYS A 122 -22.68 4.14 4.65
C CYS A 122 -22.74 2.61 4.44
N GLN A 123 -23.66 1.95 5.12
CA GLN A 123 -23.91 0.49 5.07
C GLN A 123 -22.75 -0.40 5.56
N ARG A 124 -21.70 0.18 6.14
CA ARG A 124 -20.65 -0.59 6.81
C ARG A 124 -21.21 -1.36 7.99
N PHE A 125 -20.65 -2.52 8.26
CA PHE A 125 -20.92 -3.22 9.50
C PHE A 125 -20.41 -2.44 10.69
N LEU A 126 -21.20 -2.40 11.75
CA LEU A 126 -20.88 -1.67 12.96
C LEU A 126 -20.47 -2.63 14.08
N TYR A 127 -19.47 -2.20 14.84
CA TYR A 127 -19.07 -2.85 16.07
C TYR A 127 -18.75 -1.77 17.13
N SER A 128 -18.76 -2.16 18.38
CA SER A 128 -18.29 -1.32 19.49
C SER A 128 -17.13 -2.05 20.14
N SER A 129 -15.95 -1.41 20.23
CA SER A 129 -14.93 -1.93 21.13
C SER A 129 -15.43 -1.76 22.57
N LYS A 130 -15.29 -2.78 23.38
CA LYS A 130 -15.44 -2.62 24.83
C LYS A 130 -14.32 -1.65 25.23
N GLU A 131 -14.70 -0.49 25.74
CA GLU A 131 -13.73 0.38 26.41
C GLU A 131 -13.05 -0.48 27.48
N VAL A 132 -11.78 -0.77 27.31
CA VAL A 132 -10.94 -1.10 28.45
C VAL A 132 -10.97 0.17 29.29
N GLU A 133 -11.73 0.15 30.38
CA GLU A 133 -11.70 1.19 31.40
C GLU A 133 -10.24 1.35 31.79
N THR A 134 -9.55 2.28 31.14
CA THR A 134 -8.30 2.80 31.65
C THR A 134 -8.71 3.56 32.91
N GLU A 135 -8.51 2.91 34.05
CA GLU A 135 -8.54 3.57 35.36
C GLU A 135 -7.83 4.91 35.21
N LYS A 136 -8.60 5.97 35.30
CA LYS A 136 -8.06 7.29 35.55
C LYS A 136 -7.38 7.21 36.90
N VAL A 137 -6.08 6.97 36.86
CA VAL A 137 -5.23 7.25 38.04
C VAL A 137 -5.35 8.75 38.27
N ALA A 138 -6.19 9.05 39.21
CA ALA A 138 -6.28 10.39 39.81
C ALA A 138 -4.95 10.68 40.52
N SER A 139 -4.31 11.76 40.14
CA SER A 139 -3.30 12.46 40.92
C SER A 139 -3.68 13.90 41.02
#